data_a14857514a0cf4c8f07de4a5b11550e2
#
_entry.id   a14857514a0cf4c8f07de4a5b11550e2
#
_cell.length_a   1.000
_cell.length_b   1.000
_cell.length_c   1.000
_cell.angle_alpha   90.00
_cell.angle_beta   90.00
_cell.angle_gamma   90.00
#
_symmetry.space_group_name_H-M   'P 1'
#
loop_
_entity.id
_entity.type
_entity.pdbx_description
1 polymer ?
#
loop_
_entity_poly.entity_id
_entity_poly.type
_entity_poly.pdbx_seq_one_letter_code
_entity_poly.pdbx_strand_id
1 'polypeptide(L)'
;MDHPTIYRLIVLRTYGIFRYRLHHIKCSARCLCPKRAPLWLLIFFLLPAQAGSSNGIEPFSADYAITRSGLNIERKVVLTRSGQDYHLTTLTRLKGLGSLTGIGTVVEQSYFQLHSGRIRPNLYTVADGTKDSDRAIRIEFDWSSGTSHVHYRGTELTMPLTPNVLDPLSFELMARIDIRQGVAEPLYTVHEGDQLRPYRFVLEQAETVIIQGQPVQSLRYFIDRKSSRQLYYWLSPKLDYLVVKLKQLRKGKVKAAGVLTRSSINP
;
A
#
# COMPACT_ATOMS: atom_id res chain seq x y z
N MET A 1 -9.03 -30.54 -10.68
CA MET A 1 -9.20 -29.10 -10.32
C MET A 1 -7.83 -28.60 -9.93
N ASP A 2 -7.21 -27.83 -10.82
CA ASP A 2 -5.80 -27.48 -10.70
C ASP A 2 -5.53 -26.55 -9.51
N HIS A 3 -4.84 -27.09 -8.51
CA HIS A 3 -4.38 -26.39 -7.30
C HIS A 3 -3.64 -25.03 -7.54
N PRO A 4 -2.94 -24.80 -8.68
CA PRO A 4 -2.23 -23.55 -8.91
C PRO A 4 -3.10 -22.31 -9.03
N THR A 5 -4.39 -22.44 -9.29
CA THR A 5 -5.30 -21.29 -9.50
C THR A 5 -5.68 -20.58 -8.22
N ILE A 6 -5.72 -21.29 -7.09
CA ILE A 6 -6.17 -20.72 -5.80
C ILE A 6 -5.08 -19.83 -5.19
N TYR A 7 -3.81 -20.20 -5.30
CA TYR A 7 -2.68 -19.43 -4.75
C TYR A 7 -2.41 -18.11 -5.49
N ARG A 8 -2.62 -18.08 -6.82
CA ARG A 8 -2.66 -16.81 -7.58
C ARG A 8 -3.74 -15.85 -7.07
N LEU A 9 -4.60 -16.36 -6.23
CA LEU A 9 -5.79 -15.69 -5.74
C LEU A 9 -5.54 -14.86 -4.46
N ILE A 10 -4.63 -15.26 -3.61
CA ILE A 10 -4.42 -14.63 -2.29
C ILE A 10 -3.38 -13.50 -2.39
N VAL A 11 -2.36 -13.66 -3.21
CA VAL A 11 -1.39 -12.60 -3.52
C VAL A 11 -1.88 -11.86 -4.77
N LEU A 12 -2.09 -10.54 -4.67
CA LEU A 12 -2.61 -9.66 -5.72
C LEU A 12 -1.62 -9.51 -6.89
N ARG A 13 -1.31 -10.59 -7.64
CA ARG A 13 -0.36 -10.55 -8.74
C ARG A 13 -0.94 -10.86 -10.10
N THR A 14 -0.60 -10.06 -11.08
CA THR A 14 -0.87 -10.32 -12.49
C THR A 14 0.12 -9.68 -13.43
N TYR A 15 0.61 -10.49 -14.34
CA TYR A 15 1.48 -10.14 -15.45
C TYR A 15 0.70 -9.56 -16.65
N GLY A 16 1.31 -8.60 -17.32
CA GLY A 16 0.91 -8.13 -18.63
C GLY A 16 2.01 -7.25 -19.22
N ILE A 17 2.65 -7.71 -20.29
CA ILE A 17 3.71 -7.02 -21.03
C ILE A 17 3.08 -5.96 -21.93
N PHE A 18 3.49 -4.69 -21.82
CA PHE A 18 3.29 -3.69 -22.88
C PHE A 18 4.42 -2.65 -22.91
N ARG A 19 4.97 -2.41 -24.12
CA ARG A 19 5.99 -1.38 -24.42
C ARG A 19 5.31 -0.04 -24.64
N TYR A 20 5.88 1.05 -24.07
CA TYR A 20 5.47 2.42 -24.41
C TYR A 20 6.65 3.30 -24.86
N ARG A 21 6.32 4.17 -25.81
CA ARG A 21 7.18 5.16 -26.48
C ARG A 21 7.17 6.48 -25.72
N LEU A 22 8.34 7.07 -25.52
CA LEU A 22 8.54 8.39 -24.88
C LEU A 22 8.13 9.54 -25.82
N HIS A 23 7.41 10.52 -25.28
CA HIS A 23 7.30 11.86 -25.86
C HIS A 23 7.83 12.92 -24.90
N HIS A 24 8.75 13.73 -25.40
CA HIS A 24 9.35 14.89 -24.73
C HIS A 24 8.42 16.11 -24.76
N ILE A 25 8.28 16.83 -23.65
CA ILE A 25 7.71 18.19 -23.61
C ILE A 25 8.71 19.10 -22.90
N LYS A 26 9.06 20.19 -23.59
CA LYS A 26 9.96 21.26 -23.12
C LYS A 26 9.22 22.25 -22.24
N CYS A 27 9.84 22.69 -21.16
CA CYS A 27 9.35 23.78 -20.32
C CYS A 27 10.21 25.05 -20.51
N SER A 28 9.57 26.18 -20.70
CA SER A 28 10.17 27.50 -20.85
C SER A 28 9.98 28.32 -19.57
N ALA A 29 11.08 28.92 -19.10
CA ALA A 29 11.12 29.79 -17.93
C ALA A 29 10.85 31.27 -18.28
N ARG A 30 10.20 32.02 -17.39
CA ARG A 30 10.35 33.48 -17.29
C ARG A 30 10.29 33.95 -15.85
N CYS A 31 11.37 34.61 -15.45
CA CYS A 31 11.52 35.36 -14.20
C CYS A 31 10.87 36.74 -14.29
N LEU A 32 10.35 37.24 -13.16
CA LEU A 32 10.23 38.68 -12.89
C LEU A 32 10.19 38.95 -11.38
N CYS A 33 11.24 39.69 -10.92
CA CYS A 33 11.24 40.38 -9.61
C CYS A 33 10.68 41.79 -9.76
N PRO A 34 10.14 42.43 -8.72
CA PRO A 34 10.79 43.62 -8.23
C PRO A 34 10.78 43.86 -6.70
N LYS A 35 11.76 44.70 -6.33
CA LYS A 35 12.19 45.23 -5.02
C LYS A 35 11.15 46.12 -4.30
N ARG A 36 11.18 46.14 -2.96
CA ARG A 36 11.44 47.28 -2.03
C ARG A 36 10.91 47.00 -0.61
N ALA A 37 11.78 47.14 0.37
CA ALA A 37 11.50 47.33 1.80
C ALA A 37 11.19 48.84 2.06
N PRO A 38 10.71 49.28 3.26
CA PRO A 38 11.29 48.99 4.57
C PRO A 38 10.31 49.07 5.81
N LEU A 39 10.87 48.78 6.96
CA LEU A 39 10.69 49.43 8.29
C LEU A 39 9.81 48.78 9.36
N TRP A 40 10.49 48.16 10.33
CA TRP A 40 10.30 48.14 11.79
C TRP A 40 8.90 48.04 12.41
N LEU A 41 8.65 46.88 13.02
CA LEU A 41 7.96 46.82 14.32
C LEU A 41 8.33 45.49 15.03
N LEU A 42 9.15 45.59 16.07
CA LEU A 42 9.46 44.49 16.99
C LEU A 42 8.21 44.20 17.85
N ILE A 43 7.48 43.16 17.48
CA ILE A 43 6.46 42.55 18.35
C ILE A 43 7.03 41.21 18.80
N PHE A 44 7.33 41.15 20.12
CA PHE A 44 7.65 39.94 20.85
C PHE A 44 6.40 39.03 20.82
N PHE A 45 6.30 38.13 19.81
CA PHE A 45 5.35 37.03 19.85
C PHE A 45 5.92 35.93 20.73
N LEU A 46 5.33 35.74 21.92
CA LEU A 46 5.41 34.48 22.64
C LEU A 46 4.90 33.36 21.70
N LEU A 47 5.84 32.66 21.08
CA LEU A 47 5.52 31.43 20.30
C LEU A 47 5.00 30.39 21.31
N PRO A 48 3.77 29.89 21.14
CA PRO A 48 3.37 28.71 21.87
C PRO A 48 4.32 27.57 21.46
N ALA A 49 4.87 26.88 22.48
CA ALA A 49 5.62 25.66 22.23
C ALA A 49 4.77 24.71 21.42
N GLN A 50 5.09 24.56 20.14
CA GLN A 50 4.46 23.54 19.28
C GLN A 50 4.87 22.21 19.87
N ALA A 51 3.90 21.54 20.50
CA ALA A 51 4.01 20.12 20.84
C ALA A 51 4.46 19.41 19.57
N GLY A 52 5.68 18.86 19.57
CA GLY A 52 6.27 18.20 18.42
C GLY A 52 5.30 17.12 17.92
N SER A 53 4.73 17.37 16.76
CA SER A 53 4.01 16.34 16.01
C SER A 53 5.00 15.19 15.82
N SER A 54 4.75 14.04 16.42
CA SER A 54 5.57 12.85 16.21
C SER A 54 5.52 12.54 14.73
N ASN A 55 6.63 12.74 14.01
CA ASN A 55 6.75 12.45 12.58
C ASN A 55 6.65 10.93 12.27
N GLY A 56 6.04 10.16 13.16
CA GLY A 56 5.89 8.72 13.08
C GLY A 56 4.50 8.30 12.58
N ILE A 57 4.42 7.04 12.20
CA ILE A 57 3.17 6.36 11.91
C ILE A 57 2.75 5.66 13.20
N GLU A 58 1.52 5.93 13.67
CA GLU A 58 1.00 5.27 14.87
C GLU A 58 0.72 3.78 14.60
N PRO A 59 1.09 2.88 15.52
CA PRO A 59 0.74 1.47 15.45
C PRO A 59 -0.78 1.28 15.36
N PHE A 60 -1.22 0.31 14.56
CA PHE A 60 -2.65 0.00 14.44
C PHE A 60 -2.88 -1.47 14.09
N SER A 61 -4.12 -1.91 14.27
CA SER A 61 -4.63 -3.16 13.72
C SER A 61 -5.94 -2.95 12.98
N ALA A 62 -6.18 -3.78 11.94
CA ALA A 62 -7.39 -3.77 11.16
C ALA A 62 -7.74 -5.19 10.69
N ASP A 63 -8.98 -5.60 10.83
CA ASP A 63 -9.49 -6.89 10.38
C ASP A 63 -10.46 -6.66 9.21
N TYR A 64 -10.37 -7.53 8.19
CA TYR A 64 -11.20 -7.45 6.98
C TYR A 64 -11.90 -8.79 6.72
N ALA A 65 -13.16 -8.71 6.34
CA ALA A 65 -13.88 -9.81 5.69
C ALA A 65 -13.83 -9.60 4.17
N ILE A 66 -13.29 -10.58 3.45
CA ILE A 66 -13.10 -10.53 2.00
C ILE A 66 -13.80 -11.74 1.39
N THR A 67 -14.59 -11.51 0.34
CA THR A 67 -15.14 -12.57 -0.50
C THR A 67 -14.40 -12.57 -1.82
N ARG A 68 -13.93 -13.73 -2.26
CA ARG A 68 -13.24 -13.90 -3.53
C ARG A 68 -13.62 -15.21 -4.20
N SER A 69 -14.20 -15.11 -5.41
CA SER A 69 -14.63 -16.30 -6.19
C SER A 69 -15.46 -17.29 -5.35
N GLY A 70 -16.36 -16.79 -4.49
CA GLY A 70 -17.21 -17.60 -3.60
C GLY A 70 -16.54 -18.06 -2.31
N LEU A 71 -15.26 -17.80 -2.10
CA LEU A 71 -14.55 -18.13 -0.85
C LEU A 71 -14.59 -16.95 0.11
N ASN A 72 -14.81 -17.23 1.39
CA ASN A 72 -14.71 -16.27 2.48
C ASN A 72 -13.28 -16.27 3.02
N ILE A 73 -12.70 -15.07 3.12
CA ILE A 73 -11.34 -14.85 3.55
C ILE A 73 -11.36 -13.83 4.69
N GLU A 74 -10.59 -14.09 5.72
CA GLU A 74 -10.26 -13.13 6.76
C GLU A 74 -8.84 -12.62 6.52
N ARG A 75 -8.65 -11.29 6.57
CA ARG A 75 -7.33 -10.66 6.53
C ARG A 75 -7.17 -9.78 7.75
N LYS A 76 -6.13 -10.01 8.53
CA LYS A 76 -5.71 -9.16 9.63
C LYS A 76 -4.48 -8.38 9.23
N VAL A 77 -4.48 -7.09 9.48
CA VAL A 77 -3.35 -6.16 9.25
C VAL A 77 -2.90 -5.64 10.61
N VAL A 78 -1.61 -5.66 10.89
CA VAL A 78 -1.03 -5.14 12.14
C VAL A 78 0.24 -4.37 11.81
N LEU A 79 0.28 -3.10 12.20
CA LEU A 79 1.49 -2.29 12.23
C LEU A 79 2.01 -2.20 13.66
N THR A 80 3.26 -2.56 13.88
CA THR A 80 3.98 -2.35 15.14
C THR A 80 5.17 -1.43 14.91
N ARG A 81 5.67 -0.83 16.01
CA ARG A 81 6.84 0.05 15.99
C ARG A 81 7.75 -0.31 17.15
N SER A 82 9.06 -0.36 16.90
CA SER A 82 10.11 -0.47 17.92
C SER A 82 11.21 0.55 17.61
N GLY A 83 11.24 1.63 18.36
CA GLY A 83 12.15 2.75 18.07
C GLY A 83 11.86 3.40 16.73
N GLN A 84 12.80 3.27 15.78
CA GLN A 84 12.67 3.77 14.41
C GLN A 84 12.20 2.69 13.43
N ASP A 85 12.15 1.43 13.86
CA ASP A 85 11.79 0.30 13.02
C ASP A 85 10.28 0.06 13.07
N TYR A 86 9.69 -0.18 11.91
CA TYR A 86 8.30 -0.53 11.71
C TYR A 86 8.19 -1.93 11.13
N HIS A 87 7.19 -2.66 11.60
CA HIS A 87 6.85 -3.97 11.09
C HIS A 87 5.35 -4.03 10.76
N LEU A 88 5.04 -4.14 9.47
CA LEU A 88 3.68 -4.31 8.97
C LEU A 88 3.47 -5.77 8.58
N THR A 89 2.52 -6.41 9.25
CA THR A 89 2.19 -7.83 9.02
C THR A 89 0.76 -7.95 8.52
N THR A 90 0.53 -8.83 7.54
CA THR A 90 -0.81 -9.28 7.20
C THR A 90 -0.93 -10.79 7.32
N LEU A 91 -2.02 -11.24 7.92
CA LEU A 91 -2.41 -12.64 8.03
C LEU A 91 -3.69 -12.85 7.22
N THR A 92 -3.62 -13.67 6.18
CA THR A 92 -4.75 -13.95 5.31
C THR A 92 -5.09 -15.44 5.36
N ARG A 93 -6.32 -15.78 5.74
CA ARG A 93 -6.78 -17.17 5.89
C ARG A 93 -8.17 -17.39 5.31
N LEU A 94 -8.42 -18.58 4.80
CA LEU A 94 -9.73 -19.02 4.37
C LEU A 94 -10.61 -19.32 5.59
N LYS A 95 -11.90 -19.02 5.46
CA LYS A 95 -12.94 -19.29 6.47
C LYS A 95 -13.96 -20.31 5.96
N GLY A 96 -14.69 -20.92 6.92
CA GLY A 96 -15.76 -21.88 6.63
C GLY A 96 -15.23 -23.12 5.88
N LEU A 97 -16.00 -23.62 4.91
CA LEU A 97 -15.60 -24.80 4.12
C LEU A 97 -14.26 -24.61 3.37
N GLY A 98 -13.86 -23.37 3.07
CA GLY A 98 -12.56 -23.09 2.47
C GLY A 98 -11.38 -23.49 3.35
N SER A 99 -11.53 -23.51 4.69
CA SER A 99 -10.46 -23.94 5.61
C SER A 99 -10.13 -25.43 5.50
N LEU A 100 -11.03 -26.25 4.96
CA LEU A 100 -10.84 -27.67 4.75
C LEU A 100 -9.97 -27.98 3.52
N THR A 101 -9.63 -26.99 2.72
CA THR A 101 -8.80 -27.18 1.50
C THR A 101 -7.31 -27.47 1.78
N GLY A 102 -6.90 -27.42 3.05
CA GLY A 102 -5.48 -27.59 3.44
C GLY A 102 -4.59 -26.39 3.10
N ILE A 103 -5.18 -25.29 2.63
CA ILE A 103 -4.46 -24.04 2.37
C ILE A 103 -4.19 -23.37 3.72
N GLY A 104 -2.92 -23.18 4.05
CA GLY A 104 -2.48 -22.53 5.27
C GLY A 104 -2.78 -21.03 5.31
N THR A 105 -2.39 -20.39 6.38
CA THR A 105 -2.42 -18.93 6.51
C THR A 105 -1.31 -18.33 5.65
N VAL A 106 -1.66 -17.41 4.76
CA VAL A 106 -0.66 -16.60 4.06
C VAL A 106 -0.23 -15.47 4.97
N VAL A 107 1.07 -15.37 5.19
CA VAL A 107 1.71 -14.33 5.99
C VAL A 107 2.51 -13.43 5.06
N GLU A 108 2.19 -12.14 5.03
CA GLU A 108 3.00 -11.13 4.34
C GLU A 108 3.56 -10.19 5.41
N GLN A 109 4.83 -9.82 5.27
CA GLN A 109 5.52 -8.94 6.22
C GLN A 109 6.37 -7.92 5.47
N SER A 110 6.36 -6.69 5.95
CA SER A 110 7.22 -5.60 5.50
C SER A 110 7.92 -4.99 6.70
N TYR A 111 9.23 -4.95 6.68
CA TYR A 111 10.09 -4.29 7.66
C TYR A 111 10.66 -3.04 7.00
N PHE A 112 10.49 -1.89 7.63
CA PHE A 112 10.89 -0.61 7.07
C PHE A 112 11.20 0.44 8.14
N GLN A 113 11.83 1.52 7.72
CA GLN A 113 12.04 2.74 8.50
C GLN A 113 11.43 3.94 7.77
N LEU A 114 11.26 5.04 8.49
CA LEU A 114 10.94 6.33 7.89
C LEU A 114 12.23 7.10 7.64
N HIS A 115 12.48 7.44 6.38
CA HIS A 115 13.56 8.32 5.98
C HIS A 115 12.99 9.60 5.39
N SER A 116 13.20 10.73 6.06
CA SER A 116 12.62 12.04 5.65
C SER A 116 11.09 11.98 5.44
N GLY A 117 10.38 11.29 6.33
CA GLY A 117 8.92 11.15 6.27
C GLY A 117 8.40 10.15 5.22
N ARG A 118 9.29 9.45 4.51
CA ARG A 118 8.95 8.45 3.50
C ARG A 118 9.31 7.05 3.98
N ILE A 119 8.48 6.08 3.66
CA ILE A 119 8.76 4.67 3.96
C ILE A 119 9.93 4.21 3.10
N ARG A 120 10.91 3.58 3.76
CA ARG A 120 12.07 2.96 3.15
C ARG A 120 12.10 1.48 3.56
N PRO A 121 11.64 0.56 2.69
CA PRO A 121 11.62 -0.87 3.00
C PRO A 121 13.02 -1.42 3.17
N ASN A 122 13.19 -2.36 4.12
CA ASN A 122 14.42 -3.13 4.31
C ASN A 122 14.22 -4.57 3.86
N LEU A 123 13.05 -5.14 4.18
CA LEU A 123 12.73 -6.53 3.88
C LEU A 123 11.23 -6.69 3.64
N TYR A 124 10.86 -7.41 2.58
CA TYR A 124 9.52 -7.88 2.35
C TYR A 124 9.51 -9.41 2.19
N THR A 125 8.58 -10.09 2.85
CA THR A 125 8.43 -11.54 2.75
C THR A 125 6.98 -11.95 2.56
N VAL A 126 6.78 -13.07 1.85
CA VAL A 126 5.51 -13.79 1.75
C VAL A 126 5.75 -15.27 2.01
N ALA A 127 5.04 -15.81 3.00
CA ALA A 127 4.92 -17.22 3.23
C ALA A 127 3.46 -17.62 3.00
N ASP A 128 3.20 -18.57 2.11
CA ASP A 128 1.84 -18.95 1.72
C ASP A 128 1.22 -20.06 2.59
N GLY A 129 1.92 -20.44 3.68
CA GLY A 129 1.46 -21.47 4.61
C GLY A 129 1.57 -22.90 4.07
N THR A 130 2.20 -23.10 2.91
CA THR A 130 2.53 -24.42 2.38
C THR A 130 3.94 -24.82 2.80
N LYS A 131 4.27 -26.12 2.63
CA LYS A 131 5.65 -26.64 2.83
C LYS A 131 6.54 -26.38 1.59
N ASP A 132 5.99 -25.83 0.54
CA ASP A 132 6.66 -25.56 -0.73
C ASP A 132 7.38 -24.20 -0.65
N SER A 133 8.69 -24.24 -0.40
CA SER A 133 9.55 -23.06 -0.29
C SER A 133 9.61 -22.25 -1.59
N ASP A 134 9.36 -22.89 -2.74
CA ASP A 134 9.41 -22.23 -4.06
C ASP A 134 8.28 -21.21 -4.24
N ARG A 135 7.29 -21.22 -3.35
CA ARG A 135 6.20 -20.23 -3.34
C ARG A 135 6.49 -19.03 -2.46
N ALA A 136 7.49 -19.12 -1.63
CA ALA A 136 7.92 -18.00 -0.80
C ALA A 136 8.43 -16.85 -1.68
N ILE A 137 8.30 -15.63 -1.17
CA ILE A 137 8.86 -14.44 -1.76
C ILE A 137 9.65 -13.74 -0.68
N ARG A 138 10.86 -13.34 -1.03
CA ARG A 138 11.72 -12.54 -0.18
C ARG A 138 12.36 -11.46 -1.04
N ILE A 139 12.27 -10.21 -0.62
CA ILE A 139 12.91 -9.05 -1.25
C ILE A 139 13.70 -8.35 -0.15
N GLU A 140 15.01 -8.37 -0.25
CA GLU A 140 15.93 -7.59 0.58
C GLU A 140 16.33 -6.34 -0.17
N PHE A 141 16.19 -5.18 0.47
CA PHE A 141 16.50 -3.87 -0.14
C PHE A 141 17.84 -3.40 0.39
N ASP A 142 18.89 -3.53 -0.41
CA ASP A 142 20.21 -2.97 -0.09
C ASP A 142 20.33 -1.55 -0.68
N TRP A 143 20.05 -0.59 0.16
CA TRP A 143 20.11 0.82 -0.21
C TRP A 143 21.53 1.35 -0.35
N SER A 144 22.53 0.66 0.19
CA SER A 144 23.94 1.05 0.09
C SER A 144 24.51 0.73 -1.27
N SER A 145 24.16 -0.42 -1.83
CA SER A 145 24.53 -0.82 -3.20
C SER A 145 23.55 -0.32 -4.26
N GLY A 146 22.34 0.14 -3.85
CA GLY A 146 21.28 0.51 -4.76
C GLY A 146 20.66 -0.67 -5.48
N THR A 147 20.68 -1.87 -4.86
CA THR A 147 20.12 -3.10 -5.45
C THR A 147 19.18 -3.80 -4.47
N SER A 148 18.33 -4.68 -4.98
CA SER A 148 17.55 -5.64 -4.19
C SER A 148 17.96 -7.07 -4.54
N HIS A 149 18.03 -7.92 -3.50
CA HIS A 149 18.17 -9.37 -3.63
C HIS A 149 16.81 -10.00 -3.48
N VAL A 150 16.41 -10.80 -4.44
CA VAL A 150 15.04 -11.32 -4.56
C VAL A 150 15.05 -12.82 -4.69
N HIS A 151 14.46 -13.52 -3.72
CA HIS A 151 13.98 -14.87 -3.92
C HIS A 151 12.52 -14.84 -4.37
N TYR A 152 12.26 -15.33 -5.56
CA TYR A 152 10.95 -15.29 -6.16
C TYR A 152 10.62 -16.58 -6.87
N ARG A 153 9.74 -17.39 -6.26
CA ARG A 153 9.27 -18.65 -6.85
C ARG A 153 10.40 -19.59 -7.26
N GLY A 154 11.34 -19.83 -6.35
CA GLY A 154 12.50 -20.69 -6.59
C GLY A 154 13.57 -20.08 -7.49
N THR A 155 13.46 -18.79 -7.84
CA THR A 155 14.44 -18.08 -8.66
C THR A 155 15.08 -16.95 -7.84
N GLU A 156 16.40 -16.85 -7.89
CA GLU A 156 17.16 -15.74 -7.33
C GLU A 156 17.36 -14.65 -8.40
N LEU A 157 17.09 -13.41 -8.02
CA LEU A 157 17.24 -12.25 -8.89
C LEU A 157 17.94 -11.12 -8.13
N THR A 158 18.71 -10.30 -8.86
CA THR A 158 19.19 -9.01 -8.38
C THR A 158 18.62 -7.93 -9.27
N MET A 159 18.03 -6.90 -8.68
CA MET A 159 17.38 -5.82 -9.43
C MET A 159 17.85 -4.45 -8.92
N PRO A 160 18.03 -3.46 -9.81
CA PRO A 160 18.35 -2.11 -9.38
C PRO A 160 17.17 -1.48 -8.62
N LEU A 161 17.47 -0.79 -7.50
CA LEU A 161 16.50 0.00 -6.77
C LEU A 161 16.33 1.37 -7.42
N THR A 162 15.09 1.83 -7.48
CA THR A 162 14.77 3.22 -7.80
C THR A 162 14.52 4.00 -6.51
N PRO A 163 14.78 5.32 -6.49
CA PRO A 163 14.43 6.15 -5.34
C PRO A 163 12.94 5.99 -4.98
N ASN A 164 12.65 5.89 -3.67
CA ASN A 164 11.30 5.76 -3.13
C ASN A 164 10.52 4.52 -3.61
N VAL A 165 11.21 3.45 -4.02
CA VAL A 165 10.54 2.18 -4.30
C VAL A 165 9.95 1.61 -3.00
N LEU A 166 8.75 1.05 -3.11
CA LEU A 166 8.01 0.45 -2.00
C LEU A 166 7.77 -1.04 -2.27
N ASP A 167 7.48 -1.80 -1.23
CA ASP A 167 7.02 -3.18 -1.34
C ASP A 167 5.48 -3.27 -1.44
N PRO A 168 4.90 -4.47 -1.70
CA PRO A 168 3.47 -4.67 -1.88
C PRO A 168 2.58 -4.43 -0.65
N LEU A 169 3.14 -4.19 0.55
CA LEU A 169 2.39 -3.79 1.74
C LEU A 169 2.61 -2.32 2.05
N SER A 170 3.84 -1.86 1.99
CA SER A 170 4.20 -0.50 2.41
C SER A 170 3.62 0.58 1.51
N PHE A 171 3.31 0.29 0.21
CA PHE A 171 2.69 1.29 -0.67
C PHE A 171 1.29 1.73 -0.19
N GLU A 172 0.48 0.83 0.39
CA GLU A 172 -0.84 1.18 0.93
C GLU A 172 -0.72 2.13 2.12
N LEU A 173 0.27 1.88 2.98
CA LEU A 173 0.53 2.70 4.14
C LEU A 173 1.10 4.07 3.73
N MET A 174 2.02 4.11 2.74
CA MET A 174 2.55 5.37 2.22
C MET A 174 1.45 6.21 1.56
N ALA A 175 0.49 5.58 0.87
CA ALA A 175 -0.66 6.28 0.29
C ALA A 175 -1.53 6.94 1.36
N ARG A 176 -1.76 6.28 2.51
CA ARG A 176 -2.47 6.88 3.64
C ARG A 176 -1.76 8.14 4.16
N ILE A 177 -0.43 8.09 4.28
CA ILE A 177 0.40 9.22 4.73
C ILE A 177 0.28 10.38 3.74
N ASP A 178 0.51 10.13 2.45
CA ASP A 178 0.52 11.15 1.41
C ASP A 178 -0.87 11.78 1.24
N ILE A 179 -1.95 10.98 1.21
CA ILE A 179 -3.33 11.48 1.08
C ILE A 179 -3.71 12.32 2.32
N ARG A 180 -3.33 11.90 3.52
CA ARG A 180 -3.52 12.70 4.74
C ARG A 180 -2.80 14.04 4.69
N GLN A 181 -1.66 14.11 4.02
CA GLN A 181 -0.88 15.33 3.80
C GLN A 181 -1.38 16.18 2.63
N GLY A 182 -2.48 15.77 1.97
CA GLY A 182 -3.11 16.52 0.87
C GLY A 182 -2.62 16.15 -0.53
N VAL A 183 -1.81 15.09 -0.69
CA VAL A 183 -1.47 14.57 -2.02
C VAL A 183 -2.70 13.86 -2.60
N ALA A 184 -3.33 14.46 -3.59
CA ALA A 184 -4.60 13.94 -4.14
C ALA A 184 -4.42 12.63 -4.91
N GLU A 185 -3.38 12.52 -5.72
CA GLU A 185 -3.13 11.36 -6.60
C GLU A 185 -1.68 10.85 -6.47
N PRO A 186 -1.33 10.20 -5.35
CA PRO A 186 0.02 9.68 -5.16
C PRO A 186 0.37 8.59 -6.19
N LEU A 187 1.64 8.60 -6.62
CA LEU A 187 2.23 7.64 -7.55
C LEU A 187 3.46 7.00 -6.92
N TYR A 188 3.50 5.68 -6.94
CA TYR A 188 4.59 4.88 -6.38
C TYR A 188 5.16 3.92 -7.41
N THR A 189 6.45 3.59 -7.26
CA THR A 189 7.04 2.41 -7.86
C THR A 189 7.02 1.30 -6.83
N VAL A 190 6.34 0.18 -7.14
CA VAL A 190 6.21 -0.99 -6.25
C VAL A 190 7.03 -2.14 -6.79
N HIS A 191 7.86 -2.73 -5.93
CA HIS A 191 8.66 -3.91 -6.23
C HIS A 191 7.82 -5.18 -6.00
N GLU A 192 7.35 -5.82 -7.09
CA GLU A 192 6.50 -7.01 -7.02
C GLU A 192 7.28 -8.34 -6.97
N GLY A 193 8.60 -8.29 -6.78
CA GLY A 193 9.53 -9.41 -6.77
C GLY A 193 10.30 -9.51 -8.08
N ASP A 194 9.66 -9.83 -9.17
CA ASP A 194 10.28 -9.98 -10.49
C ASP A 194 10.20 -8.73 -11.37
N GLN A 195 9.56 -7.68 -10.90
CA GLN A 195 9.42 -6.42 -11.64
C GLN A 195 9.12 -5.24 -10.72
N LEU A 196 9.45 -4.05 -11.23
CA LEU A 196 8.99 -2.78 -10.67
C LEU A 196 7.77 -2.31 -11.46
N ARG A 197 6.72 -1.88 -10.76
CA ARG A 197 5.46 -1.46 -11.38
C ARG A 197 4.97 -0.13 -10.81
N PRO A 198 4.47 0.80 -11.66
CA PRO A 198 3.81 2.01 -11.18
C PRO A 198 2.44 1.68 -10.59
N TYR A 199 2.13 2.29 -9.44
CA TYR A 199 0.83 2.27 -8.76
C TYR A 199 0.39 3.71 -8.55
N ARG A 200 -0.61 4.18 -9.30
CA ARG A 200 -1.20 5.50 -9.17
C ARG A 200 -2.53 5.39 -8.46
N PHE A 201 -2.73 6.18 -7.43
CA PHE A 201 -4.04 6.38 -6.80
C PHE A 201 -4.76 7.51 -7.52
N VAL A 202 -5.85 7.21 -8.21
CA VAL A 202 -6.68 8.19 -8.93
C VAL A 202 -7.95 8.40 -8.12
N LEU A 203 -8.15 9.60 -7.59
CA LEU A 203 -9.36 9.95 -6.86
C LEU A 203 -10.54 10.03 -7.84
N GLU A 204 -11.56 9.20 -7.63
CA GLU A 204 -12.76 9.20 -8.48
C GLU A 204 -13.89 10.01 -7.86
N GLN A 205 -14.21 9.77 -6.58
CA GLN A 205 -15.29 10.49 -5.89
C GLN A 205 -15.22 10.32 -4.37
N ALA A 206 -15.90 11.23 -3.67
CA ALA A 206 -16.28 11.06 -2.27
C ALA A 206 -17.67 10.43 -2.19
N GLU A 207 -17.84 9.40 -1.37
CA GLU A 207 -19.13 8.73 -1.19
C GLU A 207 -19.28 8.14 0.22
N THR A 208 -20.51 7.93 0.63
CA THR A 208 -20.83 7.20 1.87
C THR A 208 -20.91 5.71 1.56
N VAL A 209 -20.18 4.89 2.30
CA VAL A 209 -20.29 3.43 2.24
C VAL A 209 -20.84 2.89 3.55
N ILE A 210 -21.62 1.81 3.48
CA ILE A 210 -22.12 1.15 4.70
C ILE A 210 -21.09 0.11 5.13
N ILE A 211 -20.58 0.26 6.35
CA ILE A 211 -19.64 -0.66 7.00
C ILE A 211 -20.28 -1.12 8.30
N GLN A 212 -20.56 -2.40 8.43
CA GLN A 212 -21.23 -2.99 9.61
C GLN A 212 -22.56 -2.27 9.97
N GLY A 213 -23.34 -1.91 8.96
CA GLY A 213 -24.61 -1.19 9.15
C GLY A 213 -24.46 0.32 9.44
N GLN A 214 -23.25 0.83 9.57
CA GLN A 214 -22.98 2.26 9.84
C GLN A 214 -22.54 2.99 8.58
N PRO A 215 -23.02 4.23 8.35
CA PRO A 215 -22.56 5.07 7.24
C PRO A 215 -21.16 5.61 7.53
N VAL A 216 -20.23 5.37 6.61
CA VAL A 216 -18.83 5.82 6.69
C VAL A 216 -18.50 6.69 5.47
N GLN A 217 -18.14 7.95 5.70
CA GLN A 217 -17.64 8.84 4.66
C GLN A 217 -16.30 8.34 4.15
N SER A 218 -16.16 8.25 2.85
CA SER A 218 -14.98 7.65 2.20
C SER A 218 -14.63 8.34 0.91
N LEU A 219 -13.35 8.33 0.57
CA LEU A 219 -12.81 8.70 -0.73
C LEU A 219 -12.56 7.43 -1.53
N ARG A 220 -13.18 7.30 -2.71
CA ARG A 220 -12.95 6.18 -3.60
C ARG A 220 -11.79 6.46 -4.53
N TYR A 221 -10.79 5.58 -4.49
CA TYR A 221 -9.64 5.61 -5.38
C TYR A 221 -9.64 4.42 -6.31
N PHE A 222 -9.38 4.66 -7.58
CA PHE A 222 -8.95 3.65 -8.53
C PHE A 222 -7.44 3.52 -8.47
N ILE A 223 -6.93 2.30 -8.28
CA ILE A 223 -5.49 2.02 -8.26
C ILE A 223 -5.05 1.58 -9.66
N ASP A 224 -4.53 2.55 -10.43
CA ASP A 224 -4.00 2.27 -11.77
C ASP A 224 -2.61 1.63 -11.67
N ARG A 225 -2.54 0.37 -12.02
CA ARG A 225 -1.31 -0.45 -12.05
C ARG A 225 -0.93 -0.87 -13.45
N LYS A 226 -1.53 -0.29 -14.47
CA LYS A 226 -1.38 -0.72 -15.87
C LYS A 226 -1.65 -2.23 -16.04
N SER A 227 -2.73 -2.71 -15.43
CA SER A 227 -3.11 -4.12 -15.37
C SER A 227 -4.54 -4.32 -15.88
N SER A 228 -4.85 -5.52 -16.41
CA SER A 228 -6.22 -5.89 -16.80
C SER A 228 -7.18 -6.06 -15.60
N ARG A 229 -6.67 -5.95 -14.38
CA ARG A 229 -7.46 -5.95 -13.16
C ARG A 229 -7.60 -4.55 -12.64
N GLN A 230 -8.83 -4.12 -12.41
CA GLN A 230 -9.17 -2.86 -11.78
C GLN A 230 -9.25 -3.07 -10.28
N LEU A 231 -8.57 -2.25 -9.49
CA LEU A 231 -8.56 -2.29 -8.04
C LEU A 231 -9.08 -0.96 -7.51
N TYR A 232 -10.04 -1.02 -6.61
CA TYR A 232 -10.65 0.14 -5.98
C TYR A 232 -10.51 0.06 -4.49
N TYR A 233 -10.12 1.17 -3.87
CA TYR A 233 -10.06 1.35 -2.43
C TYR A 233 -10.96 2.50 -2.00
N TRP A 234 -11.64 2.33 -0.88
CA TRP A 234 -12.37 3.37 -0.17
C TRP A 234 -11.61 3.69 1.11
N LEU A 235 -11.09 4.90 1.21
CA LEU A 235 -10.31 5.38 2.35
C LEU A 235 -11.16 6.32 3.19
N SER A 236 -11.27 6.08 4.50
CA SER A 236 -12.07 6.94 5.38
C SER A 236 -11.18 7.99 6.07
N PRO A 237 -11.42 9.31 5.82
CA PRO A 237 -10.70 10.36 6.53
C PRO A 237 -10.85 10.29 8.05
N LYS A 238 -12.04 9.89 8.56
CA LYS A 238 -12.30 9.72 9.99
C LYS A 238 -11.53 8.58 10.64
N LEU A 239 -11.06 7.61 9.85
CA LEU A 239 -10.24 6.48 10.29
C LEU A 239 -8.80 6.62 9.80
N ASP A 240 -8.27 7.84 9.81
CA ASP A 240 -6.90 8.16 9.37
C ASP A 240 -6.61 7.59 7.97
N TYR A 241 -7.56 7.74 7.03
CA TYR A 241 -7.48 7.21 5.66
C TYR A 241 -7.24 5.69 5.57
N LEU A 242 -7.65 4.93 6.60
CA LEU A 242 -7.67 3.47 6.53
C LEU A 242 -8.60 3.02 5.40
N VAL A 243 -8.21 1.95 4.70
CA VAL A 243 -9.06 1.30 3.69
C VAL A 243 -10.24 0.65 4.41
N VAL A 244 -11.46 1.15 4.20
CA VAL A 244 -12.68 0.60 4.81
C VAL A 244 -13.42 -0.37 3.90
N LYS A 245 -13.15 -0.29 2.59
CA LYS A 245 -13.70 -1.19 1.58
C LYS A 245 -12.71 -1.34 0.44
N LEU A 246 -12.65 -2.52 -0.14
CA LEU A 246 -11.88 -2.79 -1.36
C LEU A 246 -12.70 -3.60 -2.36
N LYS A 247 -12.39 -3.44 -3.65
CA LYS A 247 -13.05 -4.17 -4.73
C LYS A 247 -12.08 -4.40 -5.88
N GLN A 248 -12.01 -5.62 -6.36
CA GLN A 248 -11.23 -5.97 -7.53
C GLN A 248 -12.13 -6.49 -8.65
N LEU A 249 -11.99 -5.92 -9.85
CA LEU A 249 -12.70 -6.37 -11.03
C LEU A 249 -11.71 -6.94 -12.06
N ARG A 250 -12.19 -7.83 -12.88
CA ARG A 250 -11.52 -8.31 -14.10
C ARG A 250 -12.55 -8.49 -15.20
N LYS A 251 -12.34 -7.82 -16.33
CA LYS A 251 -13.31 -7.81 -17.45
C LYS A 251 -14.72 -7.42 -16.97
N GLY A 252 -14.84 -6.35 -16.19
CA GLY A 252 -16.10 -5.84 -15.63
C GLY A 252 -16.74 -6.70 -14.52
N LYS A 253 -16.25 -7.92 -14.25
CA LYS A 253 -16.81 -8.81 -13.22
C LYS A 253 -16.03 -8.68 -11.91
N VAL A 254 -16.76 -8.57 -10.77
CA VAL A 254 -16.16 -8.56 -9.44
C VAL A 254 -15.48 -9.91 -9.19
N LYS A 255 -14.21 -9.87 -8.81
CA LYS A 255 -13.38 -11.03 -8.47
C LYS A 255 -13.07 -11.13 -6.99
N ALA A 256 -12.95 -9.97 -6.33
CA ALA A 256 -12.85 -9.90 -4.89
C ALA A 256 -13.54 -8.62 -4.40
N ALA A 257 -14.13 -8.69 -3.21
CA ALA A 257 -14.66 -7.55 -2.48
C ALA A 257 -14.38 -7.76 -0.99
N GLY A 258 -14.03 -6.71 -0.29
CA GLY A 258 -13.72 -6.77 1.13
C GLY A 258 -14.19 -5.52 1.86
N VAL A 259 -14.49 -5.69 3.13
CA VAL A 259 -14.89 -4.61 4.03
C VAL A 259 -14.15 -4.73 5.36
N LEU A 260 -13.87 -3.58 5.97
CA LEU A 260 -13.33 -3.48 7.33
C LEU A 260 -14.36 -4.05 8.32
N THR A 261 -13.91 -4.91 9.23
CA THR A 261 -14.75 -5.50 10.29
C THR A 261 -14.34 -5.04 11.69
N ARG A 262 -13.10 -4.63 11.86
CA ARG A 262 -12.57 -4.10 13.12
C ARG A 262 -11.37 -3.20 12.86
N SER A 263 -11.20 -2.18 13.68
CA SER A 263 -10.01 -1.33 13.68
C SER A 263 -9.66 -0.92 15.11
N SER A 264 -8.37 -0.76 15.40
CA SER A 264 -7.89 -0.07 16.60
C SER A 264 -7.87 1.46 16.42
N ILE A 265 -8.01 1.94 15.19
CA ILE A 265 -8.16 3.38 14.91
C ILE A 265 -9.62 3.73 15.16
N ASN A 266 -9.84 4.64 16.09
CA ASN A 266 -11.16 5.17 16.41
C ASN A 266 -11.46 6.42 15.56
N PRO A 267 -12.76 6.66 15.20
CA PRO A 267 -13.18 7.85 14.46
C PRO A 267 -12.99 9.15 15.24
#